data_9977fbbc38c2e8f2b69f9933baf3b992
#
_entry.id   9977fbbc38c2e8f2b69f9933baf3b992
#
_cell.length_a   1.000
_cell.length_b   1.000
_cell.length_c   1.000
_cell.angle_alpha   90.00
_cell.angle_beta   90.00
_cell.angle_gamma   90.00
#
_symmetry.space_group_name_H-M   'P 1'
#
loop_
_entity.id
_entity.type
_entity.pdbx_description
1 polymer ?
#
loop_
_entity_poly.entity_id
_entity_poly.type
_entity_poly.pdbx_seq_one_letter_code
_entity_poly.pdbx_strand_id
1 'polypeptide(L)'
;MAAPANKKRTVKRKGPEKFGQRRLEVRNAMIKDIPGIAHLVRRVYEDMPAYTHGEIRGQINNFREGCFVALLDDEVVGYCATMQLAEALAFQPHDWDEITGNGYGSRHDPTGDWLYGYEMCVDPKVRGVRIGRRLYEERRALAEEMDLTGIVFAGRMPNYRRFRRKVENPQDYLAKVVEGKLHDPVLRFQLANGFEPERIMQGYLPEDKASMANAVMMVWRNPYVERDQPVKKRLPRGVEAVRVATCQLQARAVADYDEFMRAIKYFVDVASDYEADFIVFPELFTLMLLSFEEKELSPVEAIERLSEYTPRLRRDISEMAMRYNINIIAGSHPTRMEDGDIHNVAYVCLRDGAVHAQEKIHPTPNERYSCNHNCYHTHALPMSSLGHT
;
A
#
# COMPACT_ATOMS: atom_id res chain seq x y z
N MET A 1 -43.59 -17.14 -10.29
CA MET A 1 -42.66 -18.09 -9.69
C MET A 1 -41.59 -17.27 -8.99
N ALA A 2 -41.50 -17.36 -7.67
CA ALA A 2 -40.56 -16.58 -6.89
C ALA A 2 -39.15 -17.22 -6.98
N ALA A 3 -38.13 -16.41 -7.27
CA ALA A 3 -36.74 -16.84 -7.28
C ALA A 3 -36.31 -17.33 -5.89
N PRO A 4 -35.49 -18.38 -5.78
CA PRO A 4 -35.04 -18.88 -4.49
C PRO A 4 -34.10 -17.87 -3.84
N ALA A 5 -34.39 -17.52 -2.60
CA ALA A 5 -33.57 -16.65 -1.76
C ALA A 5 -32.17 -17.27 -1.58
N ASN A 6 -31.17 -16.54 -2.06
CA ASN A 6 -29.76 -16.90 -1.97
C ASN A 6 -29.33 -16.89 -0.48
N LYS A 7 -29.22 -18.07 0.13
CA LYS A 7 -28.76 -18.23 1.51
C LYS A 7 -27.27 -17.86 1.55
N LYS A 8 -26.94 -16.70 2.11
CA LYS A 8 -25.57 -16.32 2.45
C LYS A 8 -24.94 -17.43 3.27
N ARG A 9 -23.95 -18.07 2.68
CA ARG A 9 -23.16 -19.14 3.35
C ARG A 9 -22.19 -18.46 4.31
N THR A 10 -22.53 -18.44 5.60
CA THR A 10 -21.61 -18.01 6.64
C THR A 10 -20.43 -18.98 6.65
N VAL A 11 -19.28 -18.55 6.15
CA VAL A 11 -18.03 -19.32 6.22
C VAL A 11 -17.64 -19.36 7.71
N LYS A 12 -17.88 -20.48 8.37
CA LYS A 12 -17.35 -20.71 9.72
C LYS A 12 -15.85 -20.83 9.61
N ARG A 13 -15.09 -19.80 10.04
CA ARG A 13 -13.65 -19.90 10.20
C ARG A 13 -13.34 -21.08 11.11
N LYS A 14 -12.53 -22.00 10.62
CA LYS A 14 -12.10 -23.15 11.41
C LYS A 14 -11.23 -22.66 12.56
N GLY A 15 -11.52 -23.07 13.76
CA GLY A 15 -10.66 -22.85 14.91
C GLY A 15 -9.29 -23.55 14.73
N PRO A 16 -8.32 -23.29 15.64
CA PRO A 16 -6.97 -23.83 15.53
C PRO A 16 -7.00 -25.36 15.41
N GLU A 17 -6.34 -25.88 14.36
CA GLU A 17 -6.22 -27.32 14.13
C GLU A 17 -4.92 -27.84 14.78
N LYS A 18 -5.01 -28.97 15.48
CA LYS A 18 -3.83 -29.63 16.05
C LYS A 18 -3.16 -30.52 15.00
N PHE A 19 -1.85 -30.34 14.80
CA PHE A 19 -1.03 -31.20 13.98
C PHE A 19 -0.10 -32.02 14.89
N GLY A 20 -0.52 -33.21 15.26
CA GLY A 20 0.11 -33.94 16.35
C GLY A 20 -0.04 -33.21 17.67
N GLN A 21 1.08 -32.86 18.30
CA GLN A 21 1.10 -32.01 19.50
C GLN A 21 1.20 -30.50 19.17
N ARG A 22 1.41 -30.12 17.88
CA ARG A 22 1.62 -28.75 17.44
C ARG A 22 0.30 -28.07 17.07
N ARG A 23 0.20 -26.79 17.41
CA ARG A 23 -0.99 -25.96 17.12
C ARG A 23 -0.73 -25.11 15.88
N LEU A 24 -1.52 -25.31 14.82
CA LEU A 24 -1.53 -24.47 13.64
C LEU A 24 -2.78 -23.57 13.63
N GLU A 25 -2.58 -22.29 13.51
CA GLU A 25 -3.65 -21.28 13.40
C GLU A 25 -3.40 -20.41 12.16
N VAL A 26 -4.46 -20.14 11.38
CA VAL A 26 -4.44 -19.13 10.30
C VAL A 26 -5.49 -18.07 10.64
N ARG A 27 -5.08 -16.83 10.69
CA ARG A 27 -5.93 -15.67 11.05
C ARG A 27 -5.47 -14.40 10.38
N ASN A 28 -6.27 -13.35 10.47
CA ASN A 28 -5.84 -12.03 10.03
C ASN A 28 -4.61 -11.57 10.84
N ALA A 29 -3.69 -10.90 10.13
CA ALA A 29 -2.51 -10.31 10.71
C ALA A 29 -2.86 -9.16 11.65
N MET A 30 -2.05 -8.99 12.69
CA MET A 30 -2.14 -7.90 13.66
C MET A 30 -0.82 -7.16 13.74
N ILE A 31 -0.83 -5.96 14.25
CA ILE A 31 0.39 -5.13 14.43
C ILE A 31 1.45 -5.85 15.27
N LYS A 32 1.06 -6.64 16.26
CA LYS A 32 1.98 -7.46 17.06
C LYS A 32 2.73 -8.53 16.26
N ASP A 33 2.22 -8.94 15.09
CA ASP A 33 2.84 -9.98 14.26
C ASP A 33 3.95 -9.43 13.36
N ILE A 34 4.07 -8.10 13.24
CA ILE A 34 5.04 -7.44 12.35
C ILE A 34 6.48 -7.95 12.52
N PRO A 35 7.04 -8.08 13.75
CA PRO A 35 8.40 -8.60 13.89
C PRO A 35 8.56 -10.03 13.36
N GLY A 36 7.57 -10.89 13.60
CA GLY A 36 7.55 -12.28 13.10
C GLY A 36 7.43 -12.34 11.58
N ILE A 37 6.56 -11.51 10.97
CA ILE A 37 6.40 -11.40 9.52
C ILE A 37 7.71 -10.91 8.89
N ALA A 38 8.32 -9.86 9.40
CA ALA A 38 9.60 -9.34 8.89
C ALA A 38 10.73 -10.38 8.98
N HIS A 39 10.76 -11.19 10.04
CA HIS A 39 11.71 -12.27 10.18
C HIS A 39 11.47 -13.39 9.15
N LEU A 40 10.21 -13.78 8.93
CA LEU A 40 9.81 -14.76 7.93
C LEU A 40 10.21 -14.31 6.52
N VAL A 41 9.87 -13.07 6.13
CA VAL A 41 10.15 -12.52 4.79
C VAL A 41 11.64 -12.52 4.48
N ARG A 42 12.49 -12.07 5.42
CA ARG A 42 13.96 -12.11 5.26
C ARG A 42 14.50 -13.53 5.05
N ARG A 43 13.91 -14.52 5.73
CA ARG A 43 14.30 -15.93 5.61
C ARG A 43 13.86 -16.55 4.30
N VAL A 44 12.73 -16.11 3.74
CA VAL A 44 12.18 -16.62 2.48
C VAL A 44 12.84 -15.99 1.27
N TYR A 45 13.16 -14.69 1.34
CA TYR A 45 13.68 -13.89 0.23
C TYR A 45 15.12 -13.42 0.52
N GLU A 46 16.06 -14.39 0.61
CA GLU A 46 17.46 -14.10 0.94
C GLU A 46 18.15 -13.16 -0.06
N ASP A 47 17.77 -13.24 -1.33
CA ASP A 47 18.38 -12.50 -2.46
C ASP A 47 17.58 -11.23 -2.88
N MET A 48 16.54 -10.86 -2.14
CA MET A 48 15.69 -9.71 -2.45
C MET A 48 15.56 -8.78 -1.24
N PRO A 49 15.26 -7.48 -1.47
CA PRO A 49 14.93 -6.57 -0.38
C PRO A 49 13.79 -7.12 0.49
N ALA A 50 13.99 -7.16 1.80
CA ALA A 50 12.96 -7.58 2.73
C ALA A 50 12.12 -6.38 3.15
N TYR A 51 10.83 -6.60 3.37
CA TYR A 51 9.95 -5.56 3.90
C TYR A 51 10.45 -4.96 5.21
N THR A 52 10.34 -3.67 5.32
CA THR A 52 10.49 -2.93 6.56
C THR A 52 9.27 -3.17 7.47
N HIS A 53 9.40 -2.90 8.76
CA HIS A 53 8.24 -2.91 9.66
C HIS A 53 7.17 -1.89 9.25
N GLY A 54 7.59 -0.79 8.58
CA GLY A 54 6.68 0.22 8.08
C GLY A 54 5.79 -0.27 6.95
N GLU A 55 6.38 -0.96 5.96
CA GLU A 55 5.62 -1.53 4.84
C GLU A 55 4.62 -2.58 5.33
N ILE A 56 5.04 -3.50 6.22
CA ILE A 56 4.13 -4.50 6.78
C ILE A 56 3.00 -3.83 7.58
N ARG A 57 3.29 -2.77 8.33
CA ARG A 57 2.27 -1.98 9.02
C ARG A 57 1.30 -1.34 8.02
N GLY A 58 1.81 -0.74 6.95
CA GLY A 58 0.99 -0.19 5.86
C GLY A 58 0.06 -1.24 5.25
N GLN A 59 0.58 -2.42 4.92
CA GLN A 59 -0.20 -3.53 4.39
C GLN A 59 -1.38 -3.91 5.32
N ILE A 60 -1.12 -4.04 6.62
CA ILE A 60 -2.14 -4.39 7.62
C ILE A 60 -3.16 -3.24 7.79
N ASN A 61 -2.70 -2.00 7.82
CA ASN A 61 -3.58 -0.84 8.02
C ASN A 61 -4.46 -0.55 6.79
N ASN A 62 -3.89 -0.72 5.58
CA ASN A 62 -4.64 -0.48 4.34
C ASN A 62 -5.76 -1.49 4.11
N PHE A 63 -5.50 -2.79 4.36
CA PHE A 63 -6.52 -3.82 4.19
C PHE A 63 -6.23 -5.03 5.09
N ARG A 64 -6.59 -4.91 6.35
CA ARG A 64 -6.36 -5.94 7.37
C ARG A 64 -7.05 -7.26 7.04
N GLU A 65 -8.27 -7.21 6.50
CA GLU A 65 -9.06 -8.36 6.12
C GLU A 65 -8.33 -9.21 5.06
N GLY A 66 -7.53 -8.58 4.21
CA GLY A 66 -6.74 -9.23 3.16
C GLY A 66 -5.34 -9.66 3.58
N CYS A 67 -4.93 -9.38 4.83
CA CYS A 67 -3.64 -9.79 5.38
C CYS A 67 -3.81 -10.98 6.32
N PHE A 68 -3.17 -12.13 6.03
CA PHE A 68 -3.26 -13.32 6.87
C PHE A 68 -1.89 -13.81 7.31
N VAL A 69 -1.83 -14.30 8.56
CA VAL A 69 -0.67 -15.01 9.10
C VAL A 69 -1.03 -16.46 9.41
N ALA A 70 -0.09 -17.35 9.17
CA ALA A 70 -0.11 -18.73 9.67
C ALA A 70 0.88 -18.82 10.84
N LEU A 71 0.39 -19.27 11.98
CA LEU A 71 1.15 -19.44 13.20
C LEU A 71 1.28 -20.95 13.50
N LEU A 72 2.48 -21.41 13.79
CA LEU A 72 2.72 -22.75 14.27
C LEU A 72 3.37 -22.65 15.65
N ASP A 73 2.65 -23.03 16.69
CA ASP A 73 3.04 -22.87 18.09
C ASP A 73 3.41 -21.39 18.41
N ASP A 74 2.55 -20.47 17.97
CA ASP A 74 2.65 -19.02 18.09
C ASP A 74 3.81 -18.35 17.28
N GLU A 75 4.61 -19.13 16.53
CA GLU A 75 5.62 -18.62 15.61
C GLU A 75 5.03 -18.35 14.22
N VAL A 76 5.33 -17.18 13.62
CA VAL A 76 4.89 -16.84 12.27
C VAL A 76 5.66 -17.69 11.24
N VAL A 77 4.93 -18.57 10.54
CA VAL A 77 5.48 -19.50 9.54
C VAL A 77 4.89 -19.31 8.14
N GLY A 78 3.92 -18.43 8.01
CA GLY A 78 3.34 -18.02 6.73
C GLY A 78 2.73 -16.63 6.81
N TYR A 79 2.80 -15.90 5.71
CA TYR A 79 2.19 -14.59 5.57
C TYR A 79 1.67 -14.40 4.15
N CYS A 80 0.54 -13.75 4.01
CA CYS A 80 0.10 -13.23 2.72
C CYS A 80 -0.62 -11.90 2.89
N ALA A 81 -0.50 -11.05 1.86
CA ALA A 81 -1.16 -9.76 1.78
C ALA A 81 -1.86 -9.59 0.44
N THR A 82 -3.02 -8.94 0.49
CA THR A 82 -3.87 -8.64 -0.66
C THR A 82 -4.46 -7.25 -0.51
N MET A 83 -5.00 -6.73 -1.60
CA MET A 83 -5.79 -5.51 -1.64
C MET A 83 -6.93 -5.66 -2.64
N GLN A 84 -7.99 -4.87 -2.53
CA GLN A 84 -9.01 -4.78 -3.58
C GLN A 84 -8.54 -3.77 -4.63
N LEU A 85 -8.82 -4.06 -5.90
CA LEU A 85 -8.56 -3.18 -7.03
C LEU A 85 -9.71 -3.27 -8.03
N ALA A 86 -9.95 -2.18 -8.75
CA ALA A 86 -10.79 -2.21 -9.93
C ALA A 86 -10.15 -3.09 -11.02
N GLU A 87 -10.97 -3.82 -11.81
CA GLU A 87 -10.50 -4.70 -12.89
C GLU A 87 -9.50 -3.99 -13.83
N ALA A 88 -9.83 -2.77 -14.24
CA ALA A 88 -9.00 -1.99 -15.15
C ALA A 88 -7.58 -1.79 -14.61
N LEU A 89 -7.43 -1.55 -13.30
CA LEU A 89 -6.12 -1.38 -12.65
C LEU A 89 -5.41 -2.72 -12.44
N ALA A 90 -6.15 -3.74 -11.99
CA ALA A 90 -5.60 -5.07 -11.71
C ALA A 90 -5.02 -5.76 -12.95
N PHE A 91 -5.63 -5.52 -14.14
CA PHE A 91 -5.27 -6.18 -15.40
C PHE A 91 -4.46 -5.31 -16.36
N GLN A 92 -4.24 -4.02 -16.11
CA GLN A 92 -3.32 -3.23 -16.95
C GLN A 92 -1.86 -3.64 -16.72
N PRO A 93 -0.91 -3.30 -17.64
CA PRO A 93 0.51 -3.44 -17.39
C PRO A 93 0.95 -2.57 -16.20
N HIS A 94 1.69 -3.13 -15.25
CA HIS A 94 2.24 -2.44 -14.09
C HIS A 94 3.45 -3.23 -13.56
N ASP A 95 4.29 -2.59 -12.77
CA ASP A 95 5.29 -3.24 -11.94
C ASP A 95 4.82 -3.40 -10.49
N TRP A 96 5.63 -4.06 -9.67
CA TRP A 96 5.26 -4.35 -8.28
C TRP A 96 5.21 -3.10 -7.41
N ASP A 97 6.15 -2.17 -7.58
CA ASP A 97 6.21 -0.94 -6.79
C ASP A 97 5.00 -0.05 -7.11
N GLU A 98 4.69 0.10 -8.40
CA GLU A 98 3.54 0.88 -8.87
C GLU A 98 2.23 0.34 -8.28
N ILE A 99 1.95 -0.96 -8.46
CA ILE A 99 0.66 -1.52 -8.07
C ILE A 99 0.48 -1.61 -6.56
N THR A 100 1.57 -1.80 -5.79
CA THR A 100 1.50 -1.91 -4.33
C THR A 100 1.64 -0.59 -3.60
N GLY A 101 2.02 0.50 -4.32
CA GLY A 101 2.44 1.75 -3.69
C GLY A 101 3.70 1.53 -2.85
N ASN A 102 4.77 1.06 -3.50
CA ASN A 102 6.07 0.76 -2.89
C ASN A 102 6.01 -0.25 -1.72
N GLY A 103 5.17 -1.27 -1.85
CA GLY A 103 5.08 -2.35 -0.86
C GLY A 103 4.14 -2.09 0.31
N TYR A 104 3.52 -0.91 0.40
CA TYR A 104 2.61 -0.55 1.50
C TYR A 104 1.17 -1.07 1.31
N GLY A 105 0.79 -1.55 0.13
CA GLY A 105 -0.59 -1.91 -0.21
C GLY A 105 -1.52 -0.69 -0.29
N SER A 106 -0.97 0.50 -0.51
CA SER A 106 -1.69 1.78 -0.47
C SER A 106 -2.62 2.03 -1.68
N ARG A 107 -2.55 1.17 -2.69
CA ARG A 107 -3.48 1.19 -3.83
C ARG A 107 -4.81 0.48 -3.54
N HIS A 108 -5.03 0.03 -2.30
CA HIS A 108 -6.29 -0.61 -1.93
C HIS A 108 -7.47 0.30 -2.22
N ASP A 109 -8.40 -0.20 -3.02
CA ASP A 109 -9.68 0.45 -3.35
C ASP A 109 -10.83 -0.41 -2.78
N PRO A 110 -11.51 0.04 -1.72
CA PRO A 110 -12.61 -0.71 -1.13
C PRO A 110 -13.81 -0.89 -2.06
N THR A 111 -13.84 -0.19 -3.19
CA THR A 111 -14.85 -0.33 -4.25
C THR A 111 -14.41 -1.27 -5.37
N GLY A 112 -13.16 -1.72 -5.35
CA GLY A 112 -12.61 -2.64 -6.33
C GLY A 112 -13.34 -3.98 -6.33
N ASP A 113 -13.41 -4.62 -7.47
CA ASP A 113 -14.13 -5.87 -7.71
C ASP A 113 -13.21 -7.10 -7.81
N TRP A 114 -11.89 -6.89 -7.73
CA TRP A 114 -10.89 -7.94 -7.73
C TRP A 114 -10.02 -7.92 -6.47
N LEU A 115 -9.68 -9.11 -5.95
CA LEU A 115 -8.68 -9.25 -4.89
C LEU A 115 -7.30 -9.42 -5.53
N TYR A 116 -6.44 -8.41 -5.40
CA TYR A 116 -5.07 -8.45 -5.91
C TYR A 116 -4.11 -8.96 -4.83
N GLY A 117 -3.47 -10.11 -5.08
CA GLY A 117 -2.46 -10.69 -4.18
C GLY A 117 -1.08 -10.16 -4.54
N TYR A 118 -0.39 -9.51 -3.61
CA TYR A 118 0.95 -8.99 -3.87
C TYR A 118 2.05 -9.62 -3.00
N GLU A 119 1.66 -10.37 -1.96
CA GLU A 119 2.61 -11.13 -1.14
C GLU A 119 2.04 -12.51 -0.77
N MET A 120 2.89 -13.53 -0.83
CA MET A 120 2.66 -14.82 -0.21
C MET A 120 3.98 -15.52 0.05
N CYS A 121 4.33 -15.69 1.31
CA CYS A 121 5.51 -16.45 1.71
C CYS A 121 5.19 -17.47 2.79
N VAL A 122 5.92 -18.59 2.76
CA VAL A 122 5.83 -19.68 3.73
C VAL A 122 7.25 -20.15 4.08
N ASP A 123 7.49 -20.39 5.35
CA ASP A 123 8.77 -20.90 5.83
C ASP A 123 9.15 -22.19 5.10
N PRO A 124 10.29 -22.21 4.38
CA PRO A 124 10.75 -23.39 3.66
C PRO A 124 11.06 -24.58 4.58
N LYS A 125 11.28 -24.33 5.88
CA LYS A 125 11.54 -25.37 6.88
C LYS A 125 10.28 -26.06 7.38
N VAL A 126 9.10 -25.44 7.18
CA VAL A 126 7.81 -25.98 7.63
C VAL A 126 7.09 -26.63 6.45
N ARG A 127 7.23 -27.94 6.34
CA ARG A 127 6.63 -28.75 5.28
C ARG A 127 5.57 -29.71 5.83
N GLY A 128 4.69 -30.19 4.95
CA GLY A 128 3.69 -31.22 5.30
C GLY A 128 2.37 -30.69 5.88
N VAL A 129 2.31 -29.43 6.32
CA VAL A 129 1.10 -28.81 6.91
C VAL A 129 0.29 -27.94 5.95
N ARG A 130 0.68 -27.89 4.67
CA ARG A 130 -0.05 -27.23 3.56
C ARG A 130 -0.39 -25.76 3.84
N ILE A 131 0.52 -25.02 4.49
CA ILE A 131 0.29 -23.62 4.89
C ILE A 131 -0.10 -22.73 3.69
N GLY A 132 0.65 -22.82 2.59
CA GLY A 132 0.34 -22.02 1.39
C GLY A 132 -1.07 -22.28 0.83
N ARG A 133 -1.54 -23.55 0.86
CA ARG A 133 -2.91 -23.88 0.46
C ARG A 133 -3.94 -23.25 1.39
N ARG A 134 -3.71 -23.28 2.71
CA ARG A 134 -4.61 -22.67 3.70
C ARG A 134 -4.70 -21.15 3.52
N LEU A 135 -3.57 -20.49 3.23
CA LEU A 135 -3.57 -19.07 2.91
C LEU A 135 -4.36 -18.74 1.63
N TYR A 136 -4.31 -19.60 0.60
CA TYR A 136 -5.17 -19.46 -0.57
C TYR A 136 -6.65 -19.72 -0.26
N GLU A 137 -6.95 -20.66 0.62
CA GLU A 137 -8.33 -20.95 1.07
C GLU A 137 -8.92 -19.72 1.80
N GLU A 138 -8.15 -19.04 2.67
CA GLU A 138 -8.59 -17.80 3.32
C GLU A 138 -8.81 -16.66 2.31
N ARG A 139 -7.92 -16.48 1.33
CA ARG A 139 -8.11 -15.49 0.26
C ARG A 139 -9.38 -15.74 -0.56
N ARG A 140 -9.68 -17.00 -0.88
CA ARG A 140 -10.92 -17.35 -1.60
C ARG A 140 -12.14 -17.09 -0.75
N ALA A 141 -12.10 -17.52 0.52
CA ALA A 141 -13.18 -17.28 1.45
C ALA A 141 -13.47 -15.76 1.57
N LEU A 142 -12.42 -14.93 1.61
CA LEU A 142 -12.57 -13.49 1.62
C LEU A 142 -13.20 -12.97 0.31
N ALA A 143 -12.70 -13.42 -0.85
CA ALA A 143 -13.23 -13.01 -2.14
C ALA A 143 -14.71 -13.43 -2.33
N GLU A 144 -15.08 -14.61 -1.84
CA GLU A 144 -16.46 -15.09 -1.82
C GLU A 144 -17.35 -14.30 -0.84
N GLU A 145 -16.85 -14.01 0.36
CA GLU A 145 -17.58 -13.22 1.38
C GLU A 145 -17.85 -11.80 0.92
N MET A 146 -16.90 -11.22 0.18
CA MET A 146 -17.00 -9.86 -0.36
C MET A 146 -17.66 -9.80 -1.74
N ASP A 147 -18.14 -10.92 -2.29
CA ASP A 147 -18.72 -11.03 -3.63
C ASP A 147 -17.78 -10.47 -4.73
N LEU A 148 -16.46 -10.63 -4.59
CA LEU A 148 -15.49 -10.17 -5.58
C LEU A 148 -15.47 -11.08 -6.81
N THR A 149 -15.17 -10.51 -7.98
CA THR A 149 -15.11 -11.22 -9.28
C THR A 149 -14.05 -12.33 -9.29
N GLY A 150 -12.99 -12.15 -8.53
CA GLY A 150 -11.96 -13.18 -8.40
C GLY A 150 -10.70 -12.69 -7.67
N ILE A 151 -9.65 -13.49 -7.83
CA ILE A 151 -8.33 -13.21 -7.29
C ILE A 151 -7.34 -13.15 -8.45
N VAL A 152 -6.52 -12.12 -8.47
CA VAL A 152 -5.44 -11.94 -9.46
C VAL A 152 -4.14 -11.60 -8.74
N PHE A 153 -3.01 -12.06 -9.28
CA PHE A 153 -1.68 -11.73 -8.77
C PHE A 153 -0.61 -12.04 -9.81
N ALA A 154 0.59 -11.52 -9.61
CA ALA A 154 1.75 -11.84 -10.42
C ALA A 154 2.60 -12.93 -9.75
N GLY A 155 2.58 -14.12 -10.33
CA GLY A 155 3.34 -15.29 -9.87
C GLY A 155 4.78 -15.24 -10.37
N ARG A 156 5.76 -15.37 -9.46
CA ARG A 156 7.18 -15.46 -9.81
C ARG A 156 7.50 -16.71 -10.61
N MET A 157 8.62 -16.67 -11.36
CA MET A 157 9.13 -17.76 -12.19
C MET A 157 10.55 -18.16 -11.76
N PRO A 158 10.77 -18.63 -10.51
CA PRO A 158 12.11 -18.74 -9.91
C PRO A 158 13.07 -19.68 -10.67
N ASN A 159 12.56 -20.62 -11.45
CA ASN A 159 13.41 -21.49 -12.27
C ASN A 159 13.63 -20.98 -13.70
N TYR A 160 13.04 -19.84 -14.10
CA TYR A 160 13.18 -19.35 -15.48
C TYR A 160 14.63 -19.11 -15.88
N ARG A 161 15.43 -18.42 -15.07
CA ARG A 161 16.86 -18.20 -15.33
C ARG A 161 17.62 -19.49 -15.52
N ARG A 162 17.34 -20.54 -14.73
CA ARG A 162 17.97 -21.86 -14.84
C ARG A 162 17.69 -22.53 -16.19
N PHE A 163 16.47 -22.36 -16.70
CA PHE A 163 16.03 -22.98 -17.96
C PHE A 163 16.13 -22.02 -19.18
N ARG A 164 16.65 -20.80 -19.03
CA ARG A 164 16.70 -19.77 -20.07
C ARG A 164 17.29 -20.24 -21.40
N ARG A 165 18.27 -21.15 -21.36
CA ARG A 165 18.91 -21.73 -22.57
C ARG A 165 18.09 -22.85 -23.23
N LYS A 166 17.03 -23.34 -22.61
CA LYS A 166 16.16 -24.44 -23.08
C LYS A 166 14.80 -23.95 -23.59
N VAL A 167 14.59 -22.66 -23.56
CA VAL A 167 13.33 -22.00 -23.92
C VAL A 167 13.62 -20.79 -24.79
N GLU A 168 12.69 -20.43 -25.66
CA GLU A 168 12.84 -19.29 -26.58
C GLU A 168 12.62 -17.96 -25.84
N ASN A 169 11.56 -17.89 -25.04
CA ASN A 169 11.09 -16.70 -24.33
C ASN A 169 10.32 -17.09 -23.05
N PRO A 170 9.86 -16.12 -22.22
CA PRO A 170 9.06 -16.42 -21.03
C PRO A 170 7.75 -17.15 -21.32
N GLN A 171 7.13 -16.91 -22.48
CA GLN A 171 5.88 -17.56 -22.88
C GLN A 171 6.10 -19.05 -23.15
N ASP A 172 7.17 -19.41 -23.88
CA ASP A 172 7.58 -20.80 -24.14
C ASP A 172 7.91 -21.53 -22.81
N TYR A 173 8.58 -20.82 -21.87
CA TYR A 173 8.81 -21.39 -20.54
C TYR A 173 7.50 -21.70 -19.82
N LEU A 174 6.58 -20.74 -19.77
CA LEU A 174 5.26 -20.95 -19.16
C LEU A 174 4.51 -22.11 -19.79
N ALA A 175 4.43 -22.18 -21.11
CA ALA A 175 3.80 -23.27 -21.84
C ALA A 175 4.39 -24.63 -21.45
N LYS A 176 5.71 -24.77 -21.42
CA LYS A 176 6.40 -26.00 -21.02
C LYS A 176 6.19 -26.37 -19.54
N VAL A 177 5.99 -25.38 -18.65
CA VAL A 177 5.63 -25.62 -17.24
C VAL A 177 4.18 -26.13 -17.14
N VAL A 178 3.23 -25.53 -17.85
CA VAL A 178 1.83 -25.93 -17.90
C VAL A 178 1.70 -27.36 -18.45
N GLU A 179 2.43 -27.68 -19.52
CA GLU A 179 2.46 -29.02 -20.10
C GLU A 179 3.22 -30.07 -19.24
N GLY A 180 3.83 -29.65 -18.13
CA GLY A 180 4.59 -30.53 -17.24
C GLY A 180 5.99 -30.91 -17.76
N LYS A 181 6.45 -30.34 -18.89
CA LYS A 181 7.78 -30.57 -19.47
C LYS A 181 8.91 -29.93 -18.66
N LEU A 182 8.62 -28.82 -18.00
CA LEU A 182 9.52 -28.13 -17.07
C LEU A 182 8.90 -28.04 -15.67
N HIS A 183 9.76 -28.00 -14.67
CA HIS A 183 9.34 -27.85 -13.29
C HIS A 183 9.64 -26.45 -12.77
N ASP A 184 8.61 -25.71 -12.40
CA ASP A 184 8.70 -24.48 -11.61
C ASP A 184 7.90 -24.65 -10.32
N PRO A 185 8.51 -24.51 -9.13
CA PRO A 185 7.83 -24.81 -7.88
C PRO A 185 6.69 -23.84 -7.58
N VAL A 186 6.84 -22.55 -7.95
CA VAL A 186 5.84 -21.51 -7.68
C VAL A 186 4.66 -21.65 -8.64
N LEU A 187 4.92 -21.67 -9.96
CA LEU A 187 3.85 -21.80 -10.95
C LEU A 187 3.07 -23.09 -10.80
N ARG A 188 3.77 -24.22 -10.56
CA ARG A 188 3.07 -25.50 -10.34
C ARG A 188 2.20 -25.52 -9.10
N PHE A 189 2.66 -24.86 -8.04
CA PHE A 189 1.85 -24.72 -6.82
C PHE A 189 0.60 -23.87 -7.09
N GLN A 190 0.71 -22.78 -7.84
CA GLN A 190 -0.40 -21.90 -8.22
C GLN A 190 -1.41 -22.63 -9.12
N LEU A 191 -0.94 -23.31 -10.17
CA LEU A 191 -1.77 -24.14 -11.05
C LEU A 191 -2.51 -25.24 -10.26
N ALA A 192 -1.81 -25.94 -9.35
CA ALA A 192 -2.40 -26.98 -8.51
C ALA A 192 -3.44 -26.45 -7.52
N ASN A 193 -3.42 -25.15 -7.24
CA ASN A 193 -4.44 -24.46 -6.46
C ASN A 193 -5.52 -23.80 -7.34
N GLY A 194 -5.64 -24.17 -8.62
CA GLY A 194 -6.72 -23.76 -9.51
C GLY A 194 -6.63 -22.33 -10.01
N PHE A 195 -5.42 -21.73 -10.03
CA PHE A 195 -5.17 -20.48 -10.73
C PHE A 195 -4.80 -20.75 -12.18
N GLU A 196 -5.31 -19.94 -13.08
CA GLU A 196 -5.05 -20.01 -14.51
C GLU A 196 -4.05 -18.92 -14.93
N PRO A 197 -3.06 -19.22 -15.78
CA PRO A 197 -2.14 -18.21 -16.29
C PRO A 197 -2.84 -17.38 -17.38
N GLU A 198 -2.79 -16.05 -17.24
CA GLU A 198 -3.39 -15.11 -18.19
C GLU A 198 -2.36 -14.57 -19.18
N ARG A 199 -1.24 -14.04 -18.68
CA ARG A 199 -0.16 -13.46 -19.50
C ARG A 199 1.16 -13.35 -18.74
N ILE A 200 2.23 -13.11 -19.48
CA ILE A 200 3.53 -12.74 -18.90
C ILE A 200 3.54 -11.23 -18.60
N MET A 201 4.07 -10.88 -17.45
CA MET A 201 4.35 -9.52 -17.00
C MET A 201 5.87 -9.32 -17.00
N GLN A 202 6.35 -8.58 -18.00
CA GLN A 202 7.78 -8.27 -18.13
C GLN A 202 8.13 -7.07 -17.25
N GLY A 203 9.29 -7.12 -16.58
CA GLY A 203 9.74 -6.03 -15.71
C GLY A 203 8.95 -5.89 -14.39
N TYR A 204 8.10 -6.87 -14.06
CA TYR A 204 7.21 -6.78 -12.91
C TYR A 204 7.95 -6.62 -11.57
N LEU A 205 9.07 -7.33 -11.38
CA LEU A 205 9.88 -7.24 -10.15
C LEU A 205 11.37 -7.22 -10.56
N PRO A 206 11.96 -6.04 -10.79
CA PRO A 206 13.32 -5.89 -11.31
C PRO A 206 14.39 -6.58 -10.47
N GLU A 207 14.22 -6.65 -9.15
CA GLU A 207 15.14 -7.27 -8.21
C GLU A 207 15.12 -8.81 -8.28
N ASP A 208 14.06 -9.41 -8.85
CA ASP A 208 13.95 -10.87 -8.98
C ASP A 208 14.82 -11.41 -10.12
N LYS A 209 16.11 -11.59 -9.82
CA LYS A 209 17.09 -12.14 -10.75
C LYS A 209 16.77 -13.57 -11.19
N ALA A 210 16.10 -14.37 -10.34
CA ALA A 210 15.76 -15.76 -10.62
C ALA A 210 14.68 -15.87 -11.71
N SER A 211 13.69 -14.98 -11.68
CA SER A 211 12.65 -14.84 -12.71
C SER A 211 13.05 -13.90 -13.84
N MET A 212 14.26 -13.31 -13.80
CA MET A 212 14.73 -12.30 -14.76
C MET A 212 13.72 -11.15 -14.92
N ALA A 213 13.25 -10.60 -13.80
CA ALA A 213 12.23 -9.56 -13.69
C ALA A 213 10.85 -9.93 -14.29
N ASN A 214 10.60 -11.18 -14.67
CA ASN A 214 9.30 -11.60 -15.23
C ASN A 214 8.41 -12.23 -14.17
N ALA A 215 7.12 -12.09 -14.37
CA ALA A 215 6.08 -12.79 -13.60
C ALA A 215 4.99 -13.30 -14.54
N VAL A 216 4.13 -14.17 -14.04
CA VAL A 216 2.93 -14.64 -14.74
C VAL A 216 1.72 -14.07 -14.02
N MET A 217 0.87 -13.34 -14.72
CA MET A 217 -0.45 -12.99 -14.18
C MET A 217 -1.27 -14.26 -14.03
N MET A 218 -1.61 -14.58 -12.79
CA MET A 218 -2.38 -15.75 -12.40
C MET A 218 -3.76 -15.31 -11.92
N VAL A 219 -4.80 -15.95 -12.38
CA VAL A 219 -6.19 -15.56 -12.14
C VAL A 219 -7.00 -16.74 -11.60
N TRP A 220 -7.76 -16.52 -10.58
CA TRP A 220 -8.85 -17.38 -10.14
C TRP A 220 -10.16 -16.59 -10.18
N ARG A 221 -11.15 -17.11 -10.87
CA ARG A 221 -12.47 -16.48 -11.01
C ARG A 221 -13.43 -17.05 -9.98
N ASN A 222 -14.15 -16.18 -9.29
CA ASN A 222 -15.12 -16.59 -8.29
C ASN A 222 -16.32 -17.28 -9.00
N PRO A 223 -16.58 -18.57 -8.76
CA PRO A 223 -17.63 -19.31 -9.43
C PRO A 223 -19.05 -18.90 -8.99
N TYR A 224 -19.17 -18.13 -7.92
CA TYR A 224 -20.45 -17.68 -7.37
C TYR A 224 -20.88 -16.28 -7.83
N VAL A 225 -20.05 -15.59 -8.61
CA VAL A 225 -20.36 -14.28 -9.21
C VAL A 225 -20.76 -14.48 -10.67
N GLU A 226 -22.02 -14.16 -11.00
CA GLU A 226 -22.54 -14.23 -12.37
C GLU A 226 -21.93 -13.11 -13.24
N ARG A 227 -21.33 -13.47 -14.38
CA ARG A 227 -20.60 -12.56 -15.28
C ARG A 227 -21.47 -11.68 -16.17
N ASP A 228 -22.78 -12.01 -16.32
CA ASP A 228 -23.68 -11.35 -17.27
C ASP A 228 -24.50 -10.19 -16.67
N GLN A 229 -24.33 -9.88 -15.40
CA GLN A 229 -24.87 -8.64 -14.86
C GLN A 229 -23.82 -7.54 -14.99
N PRO A 230 -24.19 -6.36 -15.60
CA PRO A 230 -23.33 -5.20 -15.49
C PRO A 230 -23.05 -5.02 -13.99
N VAL A 231 -21.77 -5.01 -13.63
CA VAL A 231 -21.32 -4.78 -12.25
C VAL A 231 -22.18 -3.65 -11.74
N LYS A 232 -23.14 -3.94 -10.85
CA LYS A 232 -23.83 -2.88 -10.13
C LYS A 232 -22.68 -2.18 -9.46
N LYS A 233 -22.29 -1.00 -10.02
CA LYS A 233 -21.31 -0.12 -9.34
C LYS A 233 -21.83 -0.07 -7.91
N ARG A 234 -21.17 -0.82 -7.02
CA ARG A 234 -21.37 -0.61 -5.60
C ARG A 234 -21.01 0.85 -5.46
N LEU A 235 -22.04 1.69 -5.32
CA LEU A 235 -21.80 3.02 -4.82
C LEU A 235 -20.90 2.79 -3.61
N PRO A 236 -19.77 3.50 -3.51
CA PRO A 236 -18.95 3.46 -2.30
C PRO A 236 -19.95 3.49 -1.15
N ARG A 237 -19.88 2.59 -0.19
CA ARG A 237 -20.66 2.71 1.05
C ARG A 237 -20.43 4.13 1.44
N GLY A 238 -21.48 4.97 1.25
CA GLY A 238 -21.31 6.41 1.30
C GLY A 238 -20.54 6.68 2.55
N VAL A 239 -19.43 7.42 2.45
CA VAL A 239 -18.57 7.71 3.59
C VAL A 239 -19.49 8.36 4.61
N GLU A 240 -20.02 7.56 5.55
CA GLU A 240 -21.00 8.02 6.54
C GLU A 240 -20.36 9.08 7.44
N ALA A 241 -19.03 9.02 7.59
CA ALA A 241 -18.25 9.98 8.36
C ALA A 241 -16.79 9.95 7.92
N VAL A 242 -16.15 11.12 7.87
CA VAL A 242 -14.70 11.28 7.73
C VAL A 242 -14.15 11.68 9.09
N ARG A 243 -13.17 10.93 9.57
CA ARG A 243 -12.49 11.24 10.83
C ARG A 243 -11.28 12.12 10.56
N VAL A 244 -11.32 13.35 11.05
CA VAL A 244 -10.24 14.32 10.90
C VAL A 244 -9.57 14.57 12.24
N ALA A 245 -8.26 14.31 12.31
CA ALA A 245 -7.43 14.71 13.44
C ALA A 245 -6.83 16.09 13.17
N THR A 246 -7.02 17.03 14.07
CA THR A 246 -6.38 18.35 14.00
C THR A 246 -5.22 18.40 14.97
N CYS A 247 -4.04 18.78 14.50
CA CYS A 247 -2.85 18.86 15.33
C CYS A 247 -2.70 20.27 15.92
N GLN A 248 -2.78 20.38 17.24
CA GLN A 248 -2.40 21.58 17.97
C GLN A 248 -0.89 21.49 18.30
N LEU A 249 -0.06 21.83 17.33
CA LEU A 249 1.39 21.76 17.46
C LEU A 249 1.91 22.94 18.28
N GLN A 250 2.59 22.65 19.39
CA GLN A 250 3.32 23.65 20.13
C GLN A 250 4.65 23.93 19.40
N ALA A 251 4.82 25.18 18.95
CA ALA A 251 6.09 25.62 18.41
C ALA A 251 7.18 25.57 19.51
N ARG A 252 8.24 24.81 19.26
CA ARG A 252 9.40 24.68 20.15
C ARG A 252 10.68 24.66 19.34
N ALA A 253 11.80 24.97 19.99
CA ALA A 253 13.09 24.78 19.36
C ALA A 253 13.34 23.28 19.10
N VAL A 254 13.92 22.99 17.94
CA VAL A 254 14.41 21.69 17.54
C VAL A 254 15.90 21.79 17.18
N ALA A 255 16.66 20.73 17.42
CA ALA A 255 18.10 20.73 17.19
C ALA A 255 18.46 20.55 15.70
N ASP A 256 17.61 19.88 14.96
CA ASP A 256 17.80 19.57 13.54
C ASP A 256 16.48 19.20 12.83
N TYR A 257 16.57 19.02 11.52
CA TYR A 257 15.44 18.59 10.71
C TYR A 257 14.88 17.22 11.13
N ASP A 258 15.73 16.32 11.57
CA ASP A 258 15.29 14.96 11.94
C ASP A 258 14.53 14.97 13.28
N GLU A 259 14.87 15.87 14.21
CA GLU A 259 14.08 16.09 15.43
C GLU A 259 12.72 16.70 15.10
N PHE A 260 12.67 17.68 14.17
CA PHE A 260 11.40 18.20 13.66
C PHE A 260 10.53 17.09 13.07
N MET A 261 11.08 16.26 12.18
CA MET A 261 10.33 15.14 11.58
C MET A 261 9.90 14.08 12.61
N ARG A 262 10.69 13.83 13.66
CA ARG A 262 10.25 12.95 14.77
C ARG A 262 9.03 13.50 15.50
N ALA A 263 8.96 14.82 15.70
CA ALA A 263 7.80 15.46 16.32
C ALA A 263 6.54 15.34 15.43
N ILE A 264 6.67 15.59 14.13
CA ILE A 264 5.58 15.42 13.16
C ILE A 264 5.11 13.97 13.11
N LYS A 265 6.06 13.02 13.00
CA LYS A 265 5.79 11.59 12.98
C LYS A 265 4.97 11.13 14.19
N TYR A 266 5.27 11.64 15.39
CA TYR A 266 4.52 11.29 16.60
C TYR A 266 3.01 11.57 16.44
N PHE A 267 2.64 12.73 15.94
CA PHE A 267 1.23 13.09 15.72
C PHE A 267 0.58 12.26 14.62
N VAL A 268 1.32 11.98 13.54
CA VAL A 268 0.82 11.13 12.45
C VAL A 268 0.59 9.69 12.93
N ASP A 269 1.52 9.13 13.71
CA ASP A 269 1.41 7.78 14.28
C ASP A 269 0.19 7.67 15.20
N VAL A 270 0.00 8.65 16.09
CA VAL A 270 -1.17 8.72 16.98
C VAL A 270 -2.48 8.83 16.19
N ALA A 271 -2.55 9.73 15.19
CA ALA A 271 -3.76 9.89 14.38
C ALA A 271 -4.09 8.63 13.59
N SER A 272 -3.08 7.94 13.05
CA SER A 272 -3.21 6.64 12.37
C SER A 272 -3.71 5.55 13.32
N ASP A 273 -3.20 5.47 14.56
CA ASP A 273 -3.64 4.51 15.56
C ASP A 273 -5.13 4.72 15.98
N TYR A 274 -5.62 5.96 15.89
CA TYR A 274 -7.05 6.31 16.06
C TYR A 274 -7.88 6.15 14.78
N GLU A 275 -7.32 5.56 13.72
CA GLU A 275 -8.00 5.34 12.43
C GLU A 275 -8.57 6.64 11.82
N ALA A 276 -7.82 7.75 11.93
CA ALA A 276 -8.21 8.99 11.29
C ALA A 276 -7.96 8.90 9.78
N ASP A 277 -8.89 9.43 8.98
CA ASP A 277 -8.74 9.52 7.52
C ASP A 277 -7.79 10.65 7.12
N PHE A 278 -7.78 11.74 7.90
CA PHE A 278 -6.93 12.90 7.69
C PHE A 278 -6.30 13.36 9.00
N ILE A 279 -5.04 13.83 8.90
CA ILE A 279 -4.44 14.69 9.91
C ILE A 279 -4.11 16.06 9.31
N VAL A 280 -4.45 17.12 10.05
CA VAL A 280 -4.24 18.52 9.61
C VAL A 280 -3.24 19.19 10.54
N PHE A 281 -2.11 19.63 9.99
CA PHE A 281 -1.13 20.46 10.68
C PHE A 281 -1.45 21.96 10.55
N PRO A 282 -0.99 22.79 11.49
CA PRO A 282 -1.25 24.21 11.44
C PRO A 282 -0.49 24.92 10.33
N GLU A 283 -0.94 26.12 9.99
CA GLU A 283 -0.24 27.02 9.09
C GLU A 283 1.19 27.28 9.57
N LEU A 284 2.13 27.33 8.62
CA LEU A 284 3.55 27.59 8.88
C LEU A 284 4.19 26.72 9.99
N PHE A 285 3.71 25.49 10.15
CA PHE A 285 4.24 24.56 11.15
C PHE A 285 5.75 24.30 11.03
N THR A 286 6.32 24.61 9.87
CA THR A 286 7.76 24.49 9.57
C THR A 286 8.61 25.61 10.13
N LEU A 287 8.03 26.65 10.75
CA LEU A 287 8.80 27.71 11.43
C LEU A 287 9.77 27.16 12.50
N MET A 288 9.46 26.00 13.06
CA MET A 288 10.36 25.31 14.00
C MET A 288 11.73 25.02 13.40
N LEU A 289 11.85 24.88 12.07
CA LEU A 289 13.12 24.64 11.37
C LEU A 289 14.10 25.84 11.45
N LEU A 290 13.61 27.02 11.81
CA LEU A 290 14.46 28.19 12.00
C LEU A 290 15.17 28.19 13.37
N SER A 291 14.78 27.30 14.28
CA SER A 291 15.32 27.30 15.66
C SER A 291 16.78 26.87 15.78
N PHE A 292 17.34 26.25 14.75
CA PHE A 292 18.76 25.84 14.72
C PHE A 292 19.60 26.72 13.75
N GLU A 293 19.04 27.81 13.23
CA GLU A 293 19.83 28.79 12.49
C GLU A 293 20.75 29.58 13.44
N GLU A 294 22.02 29.73 13.06
CA GLU A 294 23.05 30.38 13.93
C GLU A 294 22.88 31.91 14.01
N LYS A 295 22.12 32.49 13.10
CA LYS A 295 21.91 33.96 13.01
C LYS A 295 20.44 34.30 13.15
N GLU A 296 20.17 35.42 13.75
CA GLU A 296 18.84 36.03 13.70
C GLU A 296 18.56 36.45 12.25
N LEU A 297 17.57 35.86 11.64
CA LEU A 297 17.16 36.12 10.26
C LEU A 297 16.10 37.24 10.21
N SER A 298 16.17 38.09 9.21
CA SER A 298 15.06 38.96 8.88
C SER A 298 13.87 38.12 8.40
N PRO A 299 12.62 38.65 8.44
CA PRO A 299 11.45 37.90 7.96
C PRO A 299 11.57 37.37 6.53
N VAL A 300 12.21 38.11 5.64
CA VAL A 300 12.43 37.71 4.24
C VAL A 300 13.44 36.56 4.17
N GLU A 301 14.58 36.69 4.84
CA GLU A 301 15.59 35.65 4.89
C GLU A 301 15.05 34.36 5.53
N ALA A 302 14.19 34.46 6.54
CA ALA A 302 13.54 33.32 7.18
C ALA A 302 12.63 32.57 6.21
N ILE A 303 11.84 33.26 5.41
CA ILE A 303 10.95 32.69 4.38
C ILE A 303 11.76 32.04 3.25
N GLU A 304 12.83 32.70 2.79
CA GLU A 304 13.76 32.13 1.80
C GLU A 304 14.39 30.85 2.32
N ARG A 305 14.89 30.86 3.54
CA ARG A 305 15.50 29.69 4.18
C ARG A 305 14.56 28.53 4.32
N LEU A 306 13.32 28.79 4.75
CA LEU A 306 12.29 27.74 4.84
C LEU A 306 11.98 27.12 3.47
N SER A 307 11.93 27.92 2.39
CA SER A 307 11.62 27.43 1.05
C SER A 307 12.64 26.40 0.53
N GLU A 308 13.87 26.39 1.03
CA GLU A 308 14.90 25.40 0.67
C GLU A 308 14.55 23.99 1.15
N TYR A 309 13.74 23.87 2.21
CA TYR A 309 13.30 22.57 2.72
C TYR A 309 12.17 21.93 1.91
N THR A 310 11.52 22.68 0.99
CA THR A 310 10.34 22.21 0.25
C THR A 310 10.52 20.82 -0.40
N PRO A 311 11.58 20.53 -1.17
CA PRO A 311 11.71 19.23 -1.83
C PRO A 311 11.84 18.07 -0.84
N ARG A 312 12.60 18.28 0.24
CA ARG A 312 12.79 17.26 1.29
C ARG A 312 11.49 17.06 2.08
N LEU A 313 10.85 18.15 2.48
CA LEU A 313 9.60 18.12 3.24
C LEU A 313 8.49 17.38 2.50
N ARG A 314 8.27 17.73 1.22
CA ARG A 314 7.25 17.09 0.38
C ARG A 314 7.46 15.58 0.27
N ARG A 315 8.69 15.15 0.00
CA ARG A 315 9.04 13.73 -0.07
C ARG A 315 8.76 13.04 1.26
N ASP A 316 9.30 13.57 2.37
CA ASP A 316 9.26 12.92 3.67
C ASP A 316 7.82 12.86 4.25
N ILE A 317 6.98 13.89 4.00
CA ILE A 317 5.55 13.88 4.38
C ILE A 317 4.74 12.94 3.49
N SER A 318 4.99 12.90 2.17
CA SER A 318 4.32 11.98 1.27
C SER A 318 4.63 10.50 1.63
N GLU A 319 5.89 10.20 1.90
CA GLU A 319 6.30 8.87 2.35
C GLU A 319 5.64 8.52 3.70
N MET A 320 5.49 9.50 4.59
CA MET A 320 4.81 9.31 5.88
C MET A 320 3.30 9.05 5.68
N ALA A 321 2.63 9.73 4.75
CA ALA A 321 1.22 9.52 4.44
C ALA A 321 0.97 8.07 3.99
N MET A 322 1.78 7.55 3.06
CA MET A 322 1.73 6.16 2.62
C MET A 322 2.02 5.19 3.77
N ARG A 323 3.11 5.42 4.50
CA ARG A 323 3.59 4.54 5.56
C ARG A 323 2.61 4.34 6.70
N TYR A 324 1.86 5.39 7.05
CA TYR A 324 0.90 5.40 8.16
C TYR A 324 -0.55 5.25 7.69
N ASN A 325 -0.77 5.06 6.38
CA ASN A 325 -2.10 4.95 5.79
C ASN A 325 -3.06 6.06 6.21
N ILE A 326 -2.60 7.30 6.18
CA ILE A 326 -3.38 8.48 6.58
C ILE A 326 -3.11 9.62 5.60
N ASN A 327 -4.14 10.35 5.19
CA ASN A 327 -3.95 11.54 4.39
C ASN A 327 -3.43 12.68 5.28
N ILE A 328 -2.38 13.37 4.84
CA ILE A 328 -1.73 14.43 5.61
C ILE A 328 -1.94 15.78 4.91
N ILE A 329 -2.67 16.68 5.57
CA ILE A 329 -2.69 18.09 5.20
C ILE A 329 -1.55 18.75 5.96
N ALA A 330 -0.44 18.99 5.29
CA ALA A 330 0.80 19.47 5.88
C ALA A 330 0.76 21.00 6.12
N GLY A 331 -0.31 21.47 6.71
CA GLY A 331 -0.51 22.89 7.04
C GLY A 331 -0.20 23.80 5.87
N SER A 332 0.71 24.75 6.08
CA SER A 332 1.29 25.51 4.98
C SER A 332 2.79 25.71 5.17
N HIS A 333 3.49 25.95 4.06
CA HIS A 333 4.94 26.05 4.00
C HIS A 333 5.37 27.05 2.90
N PRO A 334 6.35 27.94 3.16
CA PRO A 334 6.92 28.80 2.15
C PRO A 334 7.57 27.95 1.04
N THR A 335 7.12 28.14 -0.19
CA THR A 335 7.56 27.37 -1.34
C THR A 335 8.00 28.28 -2.46
N ARG A 336 9.22 28.10 -2.97
CA ARG A 336 9.71 28.81 -4.16
C ARG A 336 9.07 28.22 -5.41
N MET A 337 8.41 29.10 -6.18
CA MET A 337 7.74 28.77 -7.42
C MET A 337 8.71 28.85 -8.62
N GLU A 338 8.28 28.42 -9.80
CA GLU A 338 9.12 28.40 -11.01
C GLU A 338 9.54 29.80 -11.49
N ASP A 339 8.72 30.82 -11.22
CA ASP A 339 9.01 32.22 -11.51
C ASP A 339 10.01 32.88 -10.53
N GLY A 340 10.40 32.14 -9.48
CA GLY A 340 11.31 32.56 -8.43
C GLY A 340 10.63 33.17 -7.21
N ASP A 341 9.34 33.47 -7.25
CA ASP A 341 8.56 33.97 -6.13
C ASP A 341 8.34 32.88 -5.06
N ILE A 342 8.12 33.29 -3.81
CA ILE A 342 7.85 32.41 -2.71
C ILE A 342 6.40 32.57 -2.27
N HIS A 343 5.64 31.49 -2.36
CA HIS A 343 4.23 31.43 -1.98
C HIS A 343 4.05 30.62 -0.70
N ASN A 344 2.99 30.92 0.04
CA ASN A 344 2.56 30.10 1.17
C ASN A 344 1.66 28.96 0.65
N VAL A 345 2.17 27.74 0.65
CA VAL A 345 1.55 26.58 -0.02
C VAL A 345 1.19 25.50 0.99
N ALA A 346 -0.07 25.07 0.98
CA ALA A 346 -0.52 23.88 1.70
C ALA A 346 -0.31 22.62 0.82
N TYR A 347 0.32 21.61 1.36
CA TYR A 347 0.47 20.31 0.71
C TYR A 347 -0.51 19.31 1.26
N VAL A 348 -1.26 18.63 0.39
CA VAL A 348 -2.12 17.52 0.71
C VAL A 348 -1.45 16.25 0.18
N CYS A 349 -0.85 15.49 1.07
CA CYS A 349 -0.19 14.23 0.76
C CYS A 349 -1.17 13.10 1.05
N LEU A 350 -1.61 12.41 0.01
CA LEU A 350 -2.57 11.32 0.14
C LEU A 350 -1.85 10.00 0.44
N ARG A 351 -2.56 9.10 1.10
CA ARG A 351 -2.05 7.77 1.46
C ARG A 351 -1.74 6.86 0.26
N ASP A 352 -2.24 7.20 -0.93
CA ASP A 352 -1.92 6.53 -2.20
C ASP A 352 -0.65 7.08 -2.88
N GLY A 353 0.02 8.07 -2.27
CA GLY A 353 1.23 8.71 -2.76
C GLY A 353 0.98 9.96 -3.62
N ALA A 354 -0.28 10.28 -3.96
CA ALA A 354 -0.59 11.52 -4.65
C ALA A 354 -0.31 12.75 -3.77
N VAL A 355 0.25 13.80 -4.36
CA VAL A 355 0.53 15.07 -3.68
C VAL A 355 -0.12 16.21 -4.42
N HIS A 356 -1.01 16.90 -3.73
CA HIS A 356 -1.64 18.13 -4.21
C HIS A 356 -1.07 19.34 -3.48
N ALA A 357 -1.03 20.48 -4.17
CA ALA A 357 -0.58 21.73 -3.63
C ALA A 357 -1.68 22.79 -3.79
N GLN A 358 -1.92 23.55 -2.73
CA GLN A 358 -2.87 24.68 -2.74
C GLN A 358 -2.17 25.91 -2.21
N GLU A 359 -2.05 26.92 -3.04
CA GLU A 359 -1.53 28.21 -2.63
C GLU A 359 -2.55 28.95 -1.75
N LYS A 360 -2.06 29.73 -0.79
CA LYS A 360 -2.91 30.58 0.06
C LYS A 360 -3.57 31.67 -0.79
N ILE A 361 -4.90 31.63 -0.86
CA ILE A 361 -5.68 32.52 -1.72
C ILE A 361 -5.68 33.98 -1.19
N HIS A 362 -5.68 34.15 0.13
CA HIS A 362 -5.77 35.46 0.79
C HIS A 362 -4.59 35.65 1.75
N PRO A 363 -3.40 36.06 1.24
CA PRO A 363 -2.26 36.37 2.11
C PRO A 363 -2.56 37.59 2.95
N THR A 364 -2.05 37.60 4.19
CA THR A 364 -2.13 38.76 5.06
C THR A 364 -1.27 39.93 4.52
N PRO A 365 -1.50 41.19 4.95
CA PRO A 365 -0.63 42.28 4.54
C PRO A 365 0.86 42.06 4.80
N ASN A 366 1.20 41.42 5.93
CA ASN A 366 2.60 41.12 6.28
C ASN A 366 3.20 40.03 5.35
N GLU A 367 2.42 39.04 4.94
CA GLU A 367 2.89 38.01 3.98
C GLU A 367 3.13 38.62 2.59
N ARG A 368 2.36 39.63 2.19
CA ARG A 368 2.56 40.34 0.91
C ARG A 368 3.89 41.09 0.84
N TYR A 369 4.46 41.50 1.98
CA TYR A 369 5.78 42.11 2.04
C TYR A 369 6.92 41.12 2.09
N SER A 370 6.65 39.88 2.54
CA SER A 370 7.64 38.81 2.68
C SER A 370 7.68 37.90 1.46
N CYS A 371 6.58 37.76 0.75
CA CYS A 371 6.44 37.01 -0.49
C CYS A 371 6.15 38.01 -1.62
N ASN A 372 7.03 38.14 -2.60
CA ASN A 372 6.82 39.03 -3.73
C ASN A 372 5.51 38.74 -4.46
N HIS A 373 4.69 39.71 -4.55
CA HIS A 373 3.49 40.01 -5.36
C HIS A 373 2.94 38.93 -6.31
N ASN A 374 1.67 38.59 -6.10
CA ASN A 374 0.62 38.07 -6.98
C ASN A 374 0.07 36.66 -6.65
N CYS A 375 -0.42 36.48 -5.43
CA CYS A 375 -1.31 35.33 -5.14
C CYS A 375 -2.74 35.55 -5.71
N TYR A 376 -2.91 35.67 -7.01
CA TYR A 376 -4.21 35.79 -7.67
C TYR A 376 -4.41 34.76 -8.79
N HIS A 377 -4.16 33.49 -8.56
CA HIS A 377 -4.70 32.48 -9.47
C HIS A 377 -5.36 31.36 -8.67
N THR A 378 -6.69 31.41 -8.66
CA THR A 378 -7.58 30.43 -8.08
C THR A 378 -7.63 29.17 -8.97
N HIS A 379 -6.86 28.18 -8.64
CA HIS A 379 -7.21 26.80 -8.98
C HIS A 379 -7.62 26.10 -7.70
N ALA A 380 -8.88 26.29 -7.28
CA ALA A 380 -9.48 25.45 -6.27
C ALA A 380 -9.38 23.99 -6.74
N LEU A 381 -8.81 23.11 -5.92
CA LEU A 381 -8.85 21.67 -6.19
C LEU A 381 -10.32 21.27 -6.39
N PRO A 382 -10.71 20.63 -7.50
CA PRO A 382 -12.07 20.19 -7.67
C PRO A 382 -12.39 19.18 -6.55
N MET A 383 -13.42 19.47 -5.78
CA MET A 383 -13.88 18.61 -4.66
C MET A 383 -14.16 17.17 -5.10
N SER A 384 -14.33 16.93 -6.40
CA SER A 384 -14.49 15.59 -7.00
C SER A 384 -13.23 14.72 -6.93
N SER A 385 -12.03 15.29 -6.76
CA SER A 385 -10.79 14.51 -6.63
C SER A 385 -10.49 14.07 -5.20
N LEU A 386 -11.18 14.63 -4.20
CA LEU A 386 -11.03 14.28 -2.78
C LEU A 386 -12.04 13.23 -2.29
N GLY A 387 -12.99 12.86 -3.11
CA GLY A 387 -14.11 11.96 -2.75
C GLY A 387 -14.00 10.52 -3.23
N HIS A 388 -12.90 10.12 -3.85
CA HIS A 388 -12.72 8.78 -4.43
C HIS A 388 -11.35 8.17 -4.13
N THR A 389 -10.89 8.28 -2.90
CA THR A 389 -9.72 7.51 -2.46
C THR A 389 -9.94 6.88 -1.10
#